data_364e4bcd1b902386fc4b0e7a8dbfbb37
#
_entry.id   364e4bcd1b902386fc4b0e7a8dbfbb37
#
_cell.length_a   1.000
_cell.length_b   1.000
_cell.length_c   1.000
_cell.angle_alpha   90.00
_cell.angle_beta   90.00
_cell.angle_gamma   90.00
#
_symmetry.space_group_name_H-M   'P 1'
#
loop_
_entity.id
_entity.type
_entity.pdbx_description
1 polymer ?
#
loop_
_entity_poly.entity_id
_entity_poly.type
_entity_poly.pdbx_seq_one_letter_code
_entity_poly.pdbx_strand_id
1 'polypeptide(L)' 'GNTEILIENYKGILQYSDELILLQGKNRKIELKGKRLNIVYYTNEDMKISGMIESICFI' A
#
# COMPACT_ATOMS: atom_id res chain seq x y z
N GLY A 1 7.37 15.07 5.23
CA GLY A 1 6.73 14.46 6.41
C GLY A 1 6.08 13.15 6.07
N ASN A 2 5.58 12.48 7.08
CA ASN A 2 4.88 11.22 6.89
C ASN A 2 3.44 11.44 6.51
N THR A 3 2.95 10.55 5.64
CA THR A 3 1.57 10.56 5.18
C THR A 3 0.96 9.22 5.57
N GLU A 4 -0.32 9.23 5.86
CA GLU A 4 -1.07 8.00 6.06
C GLU A 4 -2.12 7.88 4.97
N ILE A 5 -2.28 6.67 4.44
CA ILE A 5 -3.34 6.40 3.48
C ILE A 5 -4.06 5.13 3.88
N LEU A 6 -5.33 5.10 3.52
CA LEU A 6 -6.18 3.93 3.73
C LEU A 6 -6.48 3.31 2.37
N ILE A 7 -6.17 2.04 2.24
CA ILE A 7 -6.49 1.26 1.04
C ILE A 7 -7.65 0.36 1.39
N GLU A 8 -8.73 0.47 0.62
CA GLU A 8 -9.93 -0.33 0.86
C GLU A 8 -10.16 -1.32 -0.28
N ASN A 9 -10.71 -2.46 0.05
CA ASN A 9 -11.10 -3.50 -0.92
C ASN A 9 -9.92 -4.10 -1.68
N TYR A 10 -8.74 -4.19 -1.06
CA TYR A 10 -7.65 -4.92 -1.66
C TYR A 10 -7.88 -6.42 -1.47
N LYS A 11 -7.23 -7.23 -2.30
CA LYS A 11 -7.42 -8.69 -2.29
C LYS A 11 -6.23 -9.44 -1.73
N GLY A 12 -5.06 -8.86 -1.76
CA GLY A 12 -3.89 -9.52 -1.21
C GLY A 12 -2.65 -8.65 -1.29
N ILE A 13 -1.63 -9.06 -0.56
CA ILE A 13 -0.34 -8.39 -0.55
C ILE A 13 0.60 -9.21 -1.41
N LEU A 14 1.12 -8.60 -2.48
CA LEU A 14 2.01 -9.29 -3.41
C LEU A 14 3.47 -9.06 -3.07
N GLN A 15 3.77 -7.86 -2.56
CA GLN A 15 5.14 -7.50 -2.23
C GLN A 15 5.12 -6.42 -1.16
N TYR A 16 6.05 -6.50 -0.22
CA TYR A 16 6.11 -5.51 0.86
C TYR A 16 7.56 -5.27 1.26
N SER A 17 7.96 -4.03 1.19
CA SER A 17 9.23 -3.57 1.74
C SER A 17 9.02 -2.13 2.22
N ASP A 18 10.06 -1.53 2.79
CA ASP A 18 9.96 -0.15 3.24
C ASP A 18 9.96 0.86 2.09
N GLU A 19 10.20 0.40 0.85
CA GLU A 19 10.23 1.28 -0.32
C GLU A 19 9.18 0.91 -1.36
N LEU A 20 8.58 -0.27 -1.26
CA LEU A 20 7.61 -0.73 -2.25
C LEU A 20 6.56 -1.60 -1.59
N ILE A 21 5.32 -1.26 -1.82
CA ILE A 21 4.18 -2.11 -1.43
C ILE A 21 3.35 -2.36 -2.68
N LEU A 22 3.19 -3.62 -3.02
CA LEU A 22 2.41 -4.03 -4.18
C LEU A 22 1.24 -4.86 -3.71
N LEU A 23 0.05 -4.39 -4.03
CA LEU A 23 -1.19 -5.03 -3.60
C LEU A 23 -1.98 -5.50 -4.81
N GLN A 24 -2.72 -6.58 -4.63
CA GLN A 24 -3.66 -7.04 -5.63
C GLN A 24 -5.02 -6.42 -5.34
N GLY A 25 -5.56 -5.68 -6.29
CA GLY A 25 -6.93 -5.18 -6.23
C GLY A 25 -7.84 -6.11 -7.00
N LYS A 26 -9.09 -5.69 -7.22
CA LYS A 26 -10.08 -6.52 -7.92
C LYS A 26 -9.67 -6.80 -9.36
N ASN A 27 -9.33 -5.76 -10.11
CA ASN A 27 -8.98 -5.87 -11.52
C ASN A 27 -7.60 -5.31 -11.85
N ARG A 28 -6.95 -4.73 -10.86
CA ARG A 28 -5.67 -4.06 -11.05
C ARG A 28 -4.78 -4.29 -9.85
N LYS A 29 -3.51 -4.06 -10.06
CA LYS A 29 -2.56 -4.03 -8.96
C LYS A 29 -2.38 -2.58 -8.52
N ILE A 30 -2.09 -2.39 -7.25
CA ILE A 30 -1.84 -1.08 -6.67
C ILE A 30 -0.39 -1.07 -6.22
N GLU A 31 0.39 -0.16 -6.79
CA GLU A 31 1.81 -0.07 -6.48
C GLU A 31 2.09 1.25 -5.75
N LEU A 32 2.56 1.14 -4.52
CA LEU A 32 2.98 2.29 -3.73
C LEU A 32 4.50 2.29 -3.64
N LYS A 33 5.10 3.43 -3.97
CA LYS A 33 6.55 3.60 -3.84
C LYS A 33 6.83 4.76 -2.91
N GLY A 34 7.87 4.63 -2.12
CA GLY A 34 8.25 5.68 -1.20
C GLY A 34 9.41 5.27 -0.34
N LYS A 35 9.47 5.83 0.85
CA LYS A 35 10.51 5.54 1.82
C LYS A 35 9.89 5.33 3.19
N ARG A 36 10.46 4.38 3.93
CA ARG A 36 10.01 4.08 5.28
C ARG A 36 8.53 3.74 5.32
N LEU A 37 8.09 3.02 4.29
CA LEU A 37 6.70 2.58 4.22
C LEU A 37 6.45 1.55 5.29
N ASN A 38 5.31 1.66 5.95
CA ASN A 38 4.95 0.78 7.04
C ASN A 38 3.46 0.48 7.01
N ILE A 39 3.12 -0.79 7.11
CA ILE A 39 1.72 -1.18 7.25
C ILE A 39 1.36 -1.04 8.72
N VAL A 40 0.53 -0.06 9.03
CA VAL A 40 0.11 0.22 10.41
C VAL A 40 -0.83 -0.87 10.91
N TYR A 41 -1.78 -1.26 10.06
CA TYR A 41 -2.64 -2.41 10.31
C TYR A 41 -3.25 -2.86 8.99
N TYR A 42 -3.76 -4.08 8.99
CA TYR A 42 -4.52 -4.56 7.84
C TYR A 42 -5.56 -5.58 8.31
N THR A 43 -6.63 -5.64 7.53
CA THR A 43 -7.67 -6.66 7.68
C THR A 43 -7.78 -7.38 6.34
N ASN A 44 -8.78 -8.23 6.19
CA ASN A 44 -9.03 -8.91 4.91
C ASN A 44 -9.43 -7.93 3.80
N GLU A 45 -9.86 -6.73 4.15
CA GLU A 45 -10.42 -5.80 3.18
C GLU A 45 -9.70 -4.45 3.17
N ASP A 46 -9.14 -4.02 4.31
CA ASP A 46 -8.61 -2.68 4.47
C ASP A 46 -7.18 -2.71 4.96
N MET A 47 -6.42 -1.70 4.58
CA MET A 47 -5.02 -1.58 5.00
C MET A 47 -4.70 -0.10 5.20
N LYS A 48 -4.02 0.20 6.31
CA LYS A 48 -3.53 1.54 6.56
C LYS A 48 -2.01 1.52 6.45
N ILE A 49 -1.49 2.42 5.63
CA ILE A 49 -0.06 2.53 5.36
C ILE A 49 0.41 3.91 5.76
N SER A 50 1.55 3.98 6.41
CA SER A 50 2.20 5.25 6.73
C SER A 50 3.58 5.30 6.12
N GLY A 51 4.13 6.50 5.99
CA GLY A 51 5.48 6.70 5.50
C GLY A 51 5.56 7.89 4.55
N MET A 52 6.71 8.00 3.90
CA MET A 52 6.89 9.01 2.87
C MET A 52 6.46 8.41 1.54
N ILE A 53 5.22 8.65 1.15
CA ILE A 53 4.67 8.07 -0.06
C ILE A 53 4.99 8.98 -1.23
N GLU A 54 5.74 8.46 -2.20
CA GLU A 54 6.18 9.23 -3.37
C GLU A 54 5.30 9.04 -4.57
N SER A 55 4.77 7.84 -4.76
CA SER A 55 3.87 7.59 -5.88
C SER A 55 2.92 6.45 -5.58
N ILE A 56 1.76 6.51 -6.22
CA ILE A 56 0.75 5.45 -6.19
C ILE A 56 0.33 5.23 -7.63
N CYS A 57 0.44 3.99 -8.10
CA CYS A 57 0.08 3.63 -9.47
C CYS A 57 -0.87 2.44 -9.46
N PHE A 58 -1.80 2.48 -10.38
CA PHE A 58 -2.67 1.33 -10.64
C PHE A 58 -2.19 0.67 -11.94
N ILE A 59 -1.83 -0.58 -11.85
CA ILE A 59 -1.29 -1.33 -12.99
C ILE A 59 -2.02 -2.65 -13.23
#